data_81a0ec37f33ffd9c8378dbb8f4bbcae3
#
_entry.id   81a0ec37f33ffd9c8378dbb8f4bbcae3
#
_cell.length_a   1.000
_cell.length_b   1.000
_cell.length_c   1.000
_cell.angle_alpha   90.00
_cell.angle_beta   90.00
_cell.angle_gamma   90.00
#
_symmetry.space_group_name_H-M   'P 1'
#
loop_
_entity.id
_entity.type
_entity.pdbx_description
1 polymer ?
#
loop_
_entity_poly.entity_id
_entity_poly.type
_entity_poly.pdbx_seq_one_letter_code
_entity_poly.pdbx_strand_id
1 'polypeptide(L)'
;LWPQSSTRGWLPRRALATRPWWSRSASLAPHRRSRPSGPVSPSPTSPSDDPEPAPSGAPETAEPTAPAPEPTAEVSSTAAPDLSPVLAPPAAPVPITGDQITAVGDSVMLAAAPSLMEQFPGIEIDAAVSRSMWAGPGILQALADSGRLRPFVVIALGTNGSVDAGTLADVRRIAGPERQVILVNAFAPRGWIEGVNHDLAEFASQNPNTWVADWSTAIGGQTQLLAGDQIHPGSGGGMVFAETVRTQIEAAEAARLAEANAPREGDYILEKELTFTRPR
;
A
#
# COMPACT_ATOMS: atom_id res chain seq x y z
N LEU A 1 -44.25 -27.72 50.50
CA LEU A 1 -43.88 -26.39 51.06
C LEU A 1 -42.59 -25.93 50.48
N TRP A 2 -42.67 -25.10 49.43
CA TRP A 2 -41.54 -24.44 48.81
C TRP A 2 -41.63 -22.95 49.11
N PRO A 3 -40.53 -22.24 49.44
CA PRO A 3 -40.59 -20.81 49.66
C PRO A 3 -40.46 -20.06 48.33
N GLN A 4 -41.25 -19.03 48.14
CA GLN A 4 -41.31 -18.07 47.08
C GLN A 4 -40.06 -17.17 47.11
N SER A 5 -39.26 -17.15 46.07
CA SER A 5 -38.15 -16.20 45.89
C SER A 5 -38.64 -14.94 45.15
N SER A 6 -38.46 -13.82 45.81
CA SER A 6 -38.81 -12.49 45.32
C SER A 6 -37.95 -12.09 44.10
N THR A 7 -38.58 -11.81 42.98
CA THR A 7 -38.00 -11.14 41.79
C THR A 7 -37.75 -9.68 42.09
N ARG A 8 -36.49 -9.28 42.30
CA ARG A 8 -36.08 -7.88 42.22
C ARG A 8 -35.85 -7.53 40.77
N GLY A 9 -36.65 -6.60 40.26
CA GLY A 9 -36.54 -6.09 38.89
C GLY A 9 -35.19 -5.41 38.64
N TRP A 10 -34.53 -5.86 37.62
CA TRP A 10 -33.39 -5.19 37.01
C TRP A 10 -33.92 -4.12 36.06
N LEU A 11 -33.76 -2.85 36.40
CA LEU A 11 -33.94 -1.73 35.49
C LEU A 11 -32.66 -1.62 34.61
N PRO A 12 -32.77 -1.59 33.28
CA PRO A 12 -31.61 -1.35 32.44
C PRO A 12 -31.11 0.09 32.63
N ARG A 13 -29.85 0.23 33.01
CA ARG A 13 -29.16 1.51 32.99
C ARG A 13 -29.21 2.06 31.54
N ARG A 14 -29.81 3.25 31.37
CA ARG A 14 -29.74 4.01 30.13
C ARG A 14 -28.28 4.21 29.78
N ALA A 15 -27.82 3.61 28.68
CA ALA A 15 -26.57 3.90 28.05
C ALA A 15 -26.61 5.39 27.64
N LEU A 16 -25.76 6.21 28.24
CA LEU A 16 -25.47 7.55 27.75
C LEU A 16 -24.82 7.37 26.37
N ALA A 17 -25.59 7.65 25.33
CA ALA A 17 -25.08 7.73 23.96
C ALA A 17 -24.02 8.84 23.91
N THR A 18 -22.75 8.46 23.98
CA THR A 18 -21.64 9.38 23.72
C THR A 18 -21.69 9.72 22.24
N ARG A 19 -21.93 10.99 21.94
CA ARG A 19 -21.90 11.49 20.55
C ARG A 19 -20.52 11.21 19.96
N PRO A 20 -20.44 10.68 18.73
CA PRO A 20 -19.17 10.42 18.08
C PRO A 20 -18.34 11.70 17.99
N TRP A 21 -17.04 11.59 18.22
CA TRP A 21 -16.09 12.70 18.25
C TRP A 21 -16.09 13.58 16.98
N TRP A 22 -16.46 13.03 15.83
CA TRP A 22 -16.60 13.77 14.57
C TRP A 22 -17.78 14.74 14.53
N SER A 23 -18.74 14.70 15.46
CA SER A 23 -19.86 15.64 15.54
C SER A 23 -19.50 16.96 16.26
N ARG A 24 -18.26 17.17 16.64
CA ARG A 24 -17.80 18.33 17.43
C ARG A 24 -17.16 19.45 16.61
N SER A 25 -17.10 19.35 15.28
CA SER A 25 -16.45 20.37 14.44
C SER A 25 -17.42 21.05 13.51
N ALA A 26 -18.23 21.95 14.06
CA ALA A 26 -18.93 22.94 13.27
C ALA A 26 -19.25 24.16 14.13
N SER A 27 -18.26 25.02 14.34
CA SER A 27 -18.48 26.44 14.60
C SER A 27 -17.13 27.18 14.54
N LEU A 28 -16.71 27.55 13.33
CA LEU A 28 -15.77 28.65 13.13
C LEU A 28 -16.41 29.61 12.12
N ALA A 29 -16.70 30.81 12.62
CA ALA A 29 -17.24 31.92 11.86
C ALA A 29 -16.31 32.37 10.72
N PRO A 30 -16.83 32.97 9.63
CA PRO A 30 -16.01 33.35 8.50
C PRO A 30 -15.15 34.57 8.82
N HIS A 31 -13.84 34.42 8.78
CA HIS A 31 -12.93 35.54 8.75
C HIS A 31 -12.95 36.21 7.36
N ARG A 32 -13.40 37.45 7.36
CA ARG A 32 -13.38 38.42 6.27
C ARG A 32 -11.96 38.55 5.72
N ARG A 33 -11.75 38.12 4.48
CA ARG A 33 -10.51 38.36 3.75
C ARG A 33 -10.46 39.82 3.26
N SER A 34 -9.50 40.56 3.75
CA SER A 34 -9.07 41.83 3.14
C SER A 34 -8.16 41.53 1.97
N ARG A 35 -8.48 42.08 0.81
CA ARG A 35 -7.62 42.10 -0.38
C ARG A 35 -6.48 43.11 -0.18
N PRO A 36 -5.29 42.86 -0.65
CA PRO A 36 -4.42 43.91 -1.17
C PRO A 36 -4.30 43.84 -2.69
N SER A 37 -4.36 45.05 -3.24
CA SER A 37 -4.32 45.33 -4.67
C SER A 37 -2.90 45.46 -5.18
N GLY A 38 -2.68 44.99 -6.41
CA GLY A 38 -1.95 45.62 -7.47
C GLY A 38 -0.42 45.42 -7.56
N PRO A 39 0.12 45.67 -8.76
CA PRO A 39 1.12 44.83 -9.37
C PRO A 39 2.52 45.51 -9.45
N VAL A 40 3.58 44.75 -9.52
CA VAL A 40 4.83 45.19 -10.19
C VAL A 40 5.61 44.00 -10.73
N SER A 41 5.70 43.86 -12.04
CA SER A 41 6.89 43.32 -12.74
C SER A 41 7.94 44.42 -12.89
N PRO A 42 9.25 44.15 -13.00
CA PRO A 42 9.84 43.67 -14.24
C PRO A 42 10.99 42.65 -14.11
N SER A 43 11.17 41.88 -15.16
CA SER A 43 12.44 41.29 -15.60
C SER A 43 13.33 42.35 -16.23
N PRO A 44 14.53 42.10 -16.75
CA PRO A 44 15.51 41.00 -16.71
C PRO A 44 16.94 41.49 -16.43
N THR A 45 17.92 40.61 -16.23
CA THR A 45 19.28 40.77 -16.83
C THR A 45 20.13 39.51 -16.56
N SER A 46 20.53 38.83 -17.60
CA SER A 46 21.82 38.12 -17.71
C SER A 46 22.87 39.14 -18.13
N PRO A 47 24.19 38.96 -17.95
CA PRO A 47 24.97 38.03 -18.75
C PRO A 47 26.19 37.37 -18.06
N SER A 48 26.58 36.25 -18.64
CA SER A 48 27.94 35.81 -19.02
C SER A 48 29.15 36.11 -18.13
N ASP A 49 29.90 35.07 -17.82
CA ASP A 49 31.30 34.93 -18.29
C ASP A 49 31.85 33.55 -17.86
N ASP A 50 32.24 32.80 -18.84
CA ASP A 50 33.28 31.75 -18.85
C ASP A 50 34.68 32.41 -18.66
N PRO A 51 35.72 31.74 -18.14
CA PRO A 51 36.50 30.85 -19.02
C PRO A 51 37.15 29.61 -18.35
N GLU A 52 37.28 28.59 -19.12
CA GLU A 52 38.33 27.55 -19.06
C GLU A 52 39.76 28.17 -19.17
N PRO A 53 40.87 27.51 -18.67
CA PRO A 53 41.44 26.38 -19.41
C PRO A 53 42.13 25.26 -18.55
N ALA A 54 42.25 24.10 -19.16
CA ALA A 54 43.26 23.05 -18.85
C ALA A 54 44.69 23.53 -19.19
N PRO A 55 45.78 22.85 -18.67
CA PRO A 55 46.26 21.69 -19.41
C PRO A 55 47.01 20.56 -18.64
N SER A 56 46.98 19.40 -19.23
CA SER A 56 48.09 18.50 -19.59
C SER A 56 49.15 18.07 -18.53
N GLY A 57 49.37 16.78 -18.46
CA GLY A 57 50.52 16.14 -17.86
C GLY A 57 50.44 14.61 -17.85
N ALA A 58 50.78 13.96 -18.93
CA ALA A 58 51.38 12.62 -18.97
C ALA A 58 52.80 12.76 -19.56
N PRO A 59 53.67 11.77 -19.58
CA PRO A 59 53.63 10.38 -19.13
C PRO A 59 54.89 9.97 -18.35
N GLU A 60 54.94 8.77 -17.76
CA GLU A 60 56.24 8.06 -17.68
C GLU A 60 56.05 6.54 -17.64
N THR A 61 56.71 5.93 -18.58
CA THR A 61 56.89 4.53 -18.90
C THR A 61 57.99 3.92 -18.04
N ALA A 62 57.80 2.72 -17.52
CA ALA A 62 58.91 1.77 -17.28
C ALA A 62 58.39 0.34 -17.23
N GLU A 63 58.76 -0.43 -18.21
CA GLU A 63 58.85 -1.91 -18.28
C GLU A 63 60.31 -2.30 -18.01
N PRO A 64 60.74 -3.56 -17.99
CA PRO A 64 60.23 -4.82 -17.36
C PRO A 64 61.30 -5.52 -16.51
N THR A 65 60.94 -6.54 -15.73
CA THR A 65 61.89 -7.58 -15.33
C THR A 65 61.14 -8.90 -15.02
N ALA A 66 61.42 -9.94 -15.80
CA ALA A 66 61.20 -11.36 -15.51
C ALA A 66 62.56 -12.00 -15.18
N PRO A 67 62.74 -13.31 -14.83
CA PRO A 67 61.81 -14.43 -14.61
C PRO A 67 62.13 -15.36 -13.39
N ALA A 68 61.15 -16.21 -13.06
CA ALA A 68 61.19 -17.63 -12.57
C ALA A 68 61.94 -17.99 -11.25
N PRO A 69 61.60 -19.06 -10.50
CA PRO A 69 61.21 -20.39 -11.00
C PRO A 69 59.98 -21.03 -10.32
N GLU A 70 59.45 -22.05 -10.98
CA GLU A 70 58.40 -22.94 -10.51
C GLU A 70 58.81 -23.77 -9.30
N PRO A 71 57.82 -24.14 -8.45
CA PRO A 71 57.83 -25.45 -7.80
C PRO A 71 56.63 -26.30 -8.21
N THR A 72 56.94 -27.47 -8.53
CA THR A 72 56.22 -28.69 -8.79
C THR A 72 54.85 -28.81 -8.08
N ALA A 73 53.80 -29.05 -8.88
CA ALA A 73 52.44 -29.29 -8.45
C ALA A 73 52.31 -30.66 -7.80
N GLU A 74 51.94 -30.68 -6.53
CA GLU A 74 51.25 -31.82 -5.95
C GLU A 74 49.78 -31.75 -6.40
N VAL A 75 49.33 -32.76 -7.12
CA VAL A 75 47.93 -32.99 -7.49
C VAL A 75 47.14 -33.38 -6.24
N SER A 76 46.66 -32.41 -5.50
CA SER A 76 45.59 -32.64 -4.54
C SER A 76 44.31 -32.89 -5.33
N SER A 77 43.79 -34.11 -5.19
CA SER A 77 42.46 -34.48 -5.69
C SER A 77 41.42 -33.58 -5.06
N THR A 78 41.07 -32.51 -5.78
CA THR A 78 39.95 -31.66 -5.40
C THR A 78 38.69 -32.42 -5.74
N ALA A 79 37.99 -32.89 -4.69
CA ALA A 79 36.61 -33.36 -4.82
C ALA A 79 35.79 -32.28 -5.55
N ALA A 80 35.14 -32.66 -6.63
CA ALA A 80 34.26 -31.76 -7.36
C ALA A 80 33.22 -31.18 -6.36
N PRO A 81 32.95 -29.84 -6.40
CA PRO A 81 31.89 -29.30 -5.57
C PRO A 81 30.57 -29.96 -5.95
N ASP A 82 29.85 -30.46 -4.98
CA ASP A 82 28.50 -30.95 -5.12
C ASP A 82 27.62 -29.75 -5.55
N LEU A 83 27.39 -29.66 -6.87
CA LEU A 83 26.55 -28.64 -7.49
C LEU A 83 25.08 -29.07 -7.48
N SER A 84 24.65 -29.84 -6.49
CA SER A 84 23.20 -30.03 -6.30
C SER A 84 22.56 -28.66 -6.08
N PRO A 85 21.66 -28.21 -6.97
CA PRO A 85 20.97 -26.96 -6.73
C PRO A 85 20.14 -27.12 -5.46
N VAL A 86 20.52 -26.42 -4.41
CA VAL A 86 19.70 -26.25 -3.21
C VAL A 86 18.53 -25.38 -3.64
N LEU A 87 17.46 -26.00 -4.15
CA LEU A 87 16.19 -25.32 -4.31
C LEU A 87 15.81 -24.75 -2.96
N ALA A 88 15.78 -23.42 -2.85
CA ALA A 88 15.30 -22.78 -1.64
C ALA A 88 13.88 -23.30 -1.36
N PRO A 89 13.55 -23.64 -0.11
CA PRO A 89 12.19 -24.08 0.20
C PRO A 89 11.19 -22.99 -0.21
N PRO A 90 9.99 -23.39 -0.69
CA PRO A 90 8.97 -22.43 -1.10
C PRO A 90 8.67 -21.47 0.06
N ALA A 91 8.52 -20.18 -0.27
CA ALA A 91 8.15 -19.16 0.71
C ALA A 91 6.81 -19.52 1.36
N ALA A 92 6.79 -19.63 2.68
CA ALA A 92 5.60 -19.93 3.45
C ALA A 92 4.81 -18.62 3.74
N PRO A 93 3.48 -18.69 3.83
CA PRO A 93 2.68 -17.54 4.24
C PRO A 93 3.11 -17.03 5.63
N VAL A 94 3.45 -15.76 5.72
CA VAL A 94 3.70 -15.08 6.99
C VAL A 94 2.48 -14.20 7.27
N PRO A 95 1.93 -14.19 8.51
CA PRO A 95 0.82 -13.32 8.84
C PRO A 95 1.18 -11.86 8.57
N ILE A 96 0.32 -11.14 7.86
CA ILE A 96 0.49 -9.72 7.60
C ILE A 96 0.15 -8.95 8.87
N THR A 97 1.09 -8.14 9.34
CA THR A 97 0.97 -7.31 10.54
C THR A 97 0.76 -5.84 10.19
N GLY A 98 0.20 -5.06 11.10
CA GLY A 98 -0.17 -3.67 10.82
C GLY A 98 1.02 -2.77 10.47
N ASP A 99 2.22 -3.07 10.95
CA ASP A 99 3.46 -2.36 10.60
C ASP A 99 3.89 -2.54 9.13
N GLN A 100 3.25 -3.43 8.39
CA GLN A 100 3.43 -3.62 6.94
C GLN A 100 2.40 -2.85 6.11
N ILE A 101 1.44 -2.15 6.75
CA ILE A 101 0.30 -1.53 6.08
C ILE A 101 0.29 -0.02 6.28
N THR A 102 0.21 0.73 5.18
CA THR A 102 -0.12 2.16 5.16
C THR A 102 -1.49 2.33 4.53
N ALA A 103 -2.40 3.00 5.23
CA ALA A 103 -3.77 3.24 4.79
C ALA A 103 -4.02 4.75 4.60
N VAL A 104 -4.49 5.14 3.43
CA VAL A 104 -4.84 6.52 3.08
C VAL A 104 -6.32 6.58 2.74
N GLY A 105 -7.08 7.42 3.44
CA GLY A 105 -8.52 7.41 3.28
C GLY A 105 -9.24 8.73 3.52
N ASP A 106 -10.54 8.67 3.29
CA ASP A 106 -11.50 9.73 3.55
C ASP A 106 -12.23 9.53 4.90
N SER A 107 -13.38 10.15 5.06
CA SER A 107 -14.19 10.06 6.27
C SER A 107 -14.74 8.66 6.55
N VAL A 108 -14.91 7.83 5.52
CA VAL A 108 -15.39 6.43 5.68
C VAL A 108 -14.29 5.60 6.34
N MET A 109 -13.06 5.66 5.83
CA MET A 109 -11.91 5.02 6.48
C MET A 109 -11.66 5.60 7.87
N LEU A 110 -11.77 6.92 8.05
CA LEU A 110 -11.61 7.56 9.34
C LEU A 110 -12.60 7.03 10.39
N ALA A 111 -13.86 6.80 9.99
CA ALA A 111 -14.87 6.19 10.85
C ALA A 111 -14.58 4.71 11.15
N ALA A 112 -13.97 3.99 10.20
CA ALA A 112 -13.56 2.60 10.36
C ALA A 112 -12.20 2.43 11.06
N ALA A 113 -11.45 3.51 11.30
CA ALA A 113 -10.08 3.47 11.84
C ALA A 113 -9.95 2.68 13.15
N PRO A 114 -10.87 2.77 14.13
CA PRO A 114 -10.78 1.95 15.35
C PRO A 114 -10.75 0.45 15.03
N SER A 115 -11.60 -0.02 14.11
CA SER A 115 -11.66 -1.43 13.72
C SER A 115 -10.43 -1.86 12.91
N LEU A 116 -9.90 -0.98 12.06
CA LEU A 116 -8.63 -1.22 11.35
C LEU A 116 -7.46 -1.35 12.32
N MET A 117 -7.38 -0.51 13.35
CA MET A 117 -6.31 -0.58 14.36
C MET A 117 -6.44 -1.82 15.26
N GLU A 118 -7.67 -2.29 15.51
CA GLU A 118 -7.92 -3.54 16.23
C GLU A 118 -7.51 -4.75 15.39
N GLN A 119 -7.88 -4.76 14.10
CA GLN A 119 -7.56 -5.83 13.15
C GLN A 119 -6.07 -5.90 12.82
N PHE A 120 -5.41 -4.75 12.71
CA PHE A 120 -4.01 -4.61 12.32
C PHE A 120 -3.26 -3.70 13.31
N PRO A 121 -2.89 -4.21 14.49
CA PRO A 121 -2.08 -3.42 15.44
C PRO A 121 -0.81 -2.91 14.80
N GLY A 122 -0.56 -1.60 14.88
CA GLY A 122 0.59 -0.95 14.27
C GLY A 122 0.36 -0.42 12.84
N ILE A 123 -0.86 -0.55 12.28
CA ILE A 123 -1.20 0.06 10.98
C ILE A 123 -0.99 1.57 11.00
N GLU A 124 -0.44 2.10 9.92
CA GLU A 124 -0.34 3.54 9.68
C GLU A 124 -1.59 4.01 8.94
N ILE A 125 -2.37 4.93 9.54
CA ILE A 125 -3.60 5.45 8.95
C ILE A 125 -3.51 6.97 8.80
N ASP A 126 -3.62 7.45 7.56
CA ASP A 126 -3.77 8.87 7.22
C ASP A 126 -5.14 9.07 6.54
N ALA A 127 -6.15 9.35 7.33
CA ALA A 127 -7.52 9.53 6.87
C ALA A 127 -8.09 10.89 7.32
N ALA A 128 -8.83 11.56 6.43
CA ALA A 128 -9.41 12.87 6.73
C ALA A 128 -10.78 13.07 6.06
N VAL A 129 -11.62 13.87 6.72
CA VAL A 129 -12.95 14.23 6.22
C VAL A 129 -12.88 14.95 4.87
N SER A 130 -13.81 14.65 3.96
CA SER A 130 -13.95 15.27 2.63
C SER A 130 -12.74 15.12 1.69
N ARG A 131 -11.83 14.21 1.99
CA ARG A 131 -10.70 13.92 1.13
C ARG A 131 -11.16 13.14 -0.10
N SER A 132 -10.70 13.54 -1.27
CA SER A 132 -10.95 12.86 -2.55
C SER A 132 -9.68 12.19 -3.10
N MET A 133 -9.81 11.38 -4.14
CA MET A 133 -8.69 10.69 -4.79
C MET A 133 -7.61 11.67 -5.31
N TRP A 134 -7.99 12.88 -5.69
CA TRP A 134 -7.06 13.93 -6.14
C TRP A 134 -5.97 14.28 -5.13
N ALA A 135 -6.25 14.12 -3.85
CA ALA A 135 -5.26 14.31 -2.79
C ALA A 135 -4.30 13.11 -2.63
N GLY A 136 -4.69 11.95 -3.14
CA GLY A 136 -3.97 10.68 -2.96
C GLY A 136 -2.49 10.73 -3.35
N PRO A 137 -2.14 11.15 -4.58
CA PRO A 137 -0.73 11.19 -5.01
C PRO A 137 0.16 12.04 -4.10
N GLY A 138 -0.28 13.23 -3.71
CA GLY A 138 0.50 14.11 -2.84
C GLY A 138 0.74 13.52 -1.44
N ILE A 139 -0.27 12.83 -0.88
CA ILE A 139 -0.16 12.17 0.42
C ILE A 139 0.79 10.97 0.34
N LEU A 140 0.63 10.14 -0.69
CA LEU A 140 1.49 8.98 -0.90
C LEU A 140 2.95 9.38 -1.14
N GLN A 141 3.18 10.48 -1.88
CA GLN A 141 4.53 11.00 -2.09
C GLN A 141 5.16 11.44 -0.77
N ALA A 142 4.44 12.17 0.07
CA ALA A 142 4.94 12.58 1.38
C ALA A 142 5.25 11.40 2.31
N LEU A 143 4.42 10.35 2.26
CA LEU A 143 4.66 9.10 2.99
C LEU A 143 5.88 8.35 2.45
N ALA A 144 6.06 8.31 1.13
CA ALA A 144 7.23 7.70 0.49
C ALA A 144 8.52 8.46 0.85
N ASP A 145 8.51 9.78 0.75
CA ASP A 145 9.66 10.65 1.06
C ASP A 145 10.10 10.55 2.53
N SER A 146 9.14 10.29 3.43
CA SER A 146 9.40 10.09 4.86
C SER A 146 9.68 8.63 5.24
N GLY A 147 9.75 7.69 4.28
CA GLY A 147 9.99 6.27 4.53
C GLY A 147 8.83 5.55 5.24
N ARG A 148 7.62 6.13 5.21
CA ARG A 148 6.42 5.60 5.88
C ARG A 148 5.49 4.83 4.94
N LEU A 149 5.80 4.77 3.64
CA LEU A 149 5.03 4.00 2.68
C LEU A 149 5.46 2.53 2.72
N ARG A 150 4.62 1.68 3.28
CA ARG A 150 4.86 0.27 3.62
C ARG A 150 4.52 -0.67 2.46
N PRO A 151 4.83 -1.99 2.57
CA PRO A 151 4.58 -2.96 1.50
C PRO A 151 3.14 -3.04 1.01
N PHE A 152 2.14 -2.90 1.90
CA PHE A 152 0.73 -2.86 1.55
C PHE A 152 0.21 -1.43 1.68
N VAL A 153 -0.36 -0.92 0.60
CA VAL A 153 -0.90 0.44 0.51
C VAL A 153 -2.40 0.36 0.27
N VAL A 154 -3.18 0.66 1.31
CA VAL A 154 -4.65 0.66 1.26
C VAL A 154 -5.15 2.07 0.96
N ILE A 155 -6.00 2.22 -0.05
CA ILE A 155 -6.52 3.52 -0.49
C ILE A 155 -8.04 3.48 -0.54
N ALA A 156 -8.70 4.31 0.28
CA ALA A 156 -10.16 4.47 0.34
C ALA A 156 -10.52 5.95 0.17
N LEU A 157 -10.53 6.41 -1.08
CA LEU A 157 -10.73 7.81 -1.46
C LEU A 157 -11.82 8.01 -2.52
N GLY A 158 -12.70 7.00 -2.72
CA GLY A 158 -13.72 7.01 -3.77
C GLY A 158 -15.03 7.68 -3.37
N THR A 159 -15.26 8.00 -2.09
CA THR A 159 -16.58 8.50 -1.63
C THR A 159 -16.87 9.95 -2.04
N ASN A 160 -15.84 10.79 -2.17
CA ASN A 160 -15.97 12.24 -2.28
C ASN A 160 -15.71 12.80 -3.69
N GLY A 161 -16.13 12.10 -4.72
CA GLY A 161 -16.06 12.55 -6.11
C GLY A 161 -15.59 11.48 -7.08
N SER A 162 -15.58 11.83 -8.36
CA SER A 162 -15.07 10.96 -9.42
C SER A 162 -13.56 10.67 -9.24
N VAL A 163 -13.14 9.58 -9.83
CA VAL A 163 -11.73 9.17 -9.94
C VAL A 163 -11.35 9.25 -11.42
N ASP A 164 -10.13 9.62 -11.73
CA ASP A 164 -9.60 9.60 -13.09
C ASP A 164 -8.37 8.69 -13.22
N ALA A 165 -8.18 8.15 -14.41
CA ALA A 165 -7.09 7.22 -14.70
C ALA A 165 -5.69 7.82 -14.47
N GLY A 166 -5.51 9.12 -14.69
CA GLY A 166 -4.24 9.80 -14.47
C GLY A 166 -3.86 9.83 -12.99
N THR A 167 -4.82 10.17 -12.13
CA THR A 167 -4.63 10.15 -10.66
C THR A 167 -4.31 8.74 -10.16
N LEU A 168 -5.01 7.72 -10.67
CA LEU A 168 -4.72 6.32 -10.33
C LEU A 168 -3.34 5.87 -10.80
N ALA A 169 -2.94 6.27 -12.01
CA ALA A 169 -1.60 6.01 -12.54
C ALA A 169 -0.51 6.66 -11.68
N ASP A 170 -0.72 7.88 -11.20
CA ASP A 170 0.20 8.54 -10.26
C ASP A 170 0.29 7.80 -8.92
N VAL A 171 -0.83 7.36 -8.37
CA VAL A 171 -0.89 6.50 -7.18
C VAL A 171 -0.04 5.24 -7.38
N ARG A 172 -0.24 4.52 -8.49
CA ARG A 172 0.52 3.29 -8.78
C ARG A 172 2.01 3.56 -8.96
N ARG A 173 2.36 4.63 -9.68
CA ARG A 173 3.75 5.05 -9.91
C ARG A 173 4.47 5.37 -8.60
N ILE A 174 3.83 6.11 -7.70
CA ILE A 174 4.41 6.49 -6.39
C ILE A 174 4.53 5.27 -5.48
N ALA A 175 3.53 4.39 -5.48
CA ALA A 175 3.62 3.13 -4.74
C ALA A 175 4.81 2.27 -5.21
N GLY A 176 5.19 2.37 -6.49
CA GLY A 176 6.28 1.59 -7.08
C GLY A 176 5.86 0.13 -7.38
N PRO A 177 6.64 -0.63 -8.15
CA PRO A 177 6.21 -1.93 -8.67
C PRO A 177 6.05 -3.00 -7.59
N GLU A 178 6.80 -2.92 -6.50
CA GLU A 178 6.89 -3.99 -5.49
C GLU A 178 5.75 -3.99 -4.47
N ARG A 179 5.09 -2.84 -4.27
CA ARG A 179 4.03 -2.74 -3.26
C ARG A 179 2.70 -3.25 -3.79
N GLN A 180 1.96 -3.88 -2.89
CA GLN A 180 0.57 -4.26 -3.13
C GLN A 180 -0.33 -3.05 -2.87
N VAL A 181 -1.06 -2.58 -3.88
CA VAL A 181 -2.01 -1.48 -3.77
C VAL A 181 -3.42 -2.06 -3.65
N ILE A 182 -4.10 -1.77 -2.56
CA ILE A 182 -5.46 -2.22 -2.27
C ILE A 182 -6.38 -1.00 -2.38
N LEU A 183 -7.13 -0.92 -3.47
CA LEU A 183 -8.15 0.10 -3.70
C LEU A 183 -9.45 -0.35 -3.03
N VAL A 184 -9.93 0.38 -2.03
CA VAL A 184 -11.23 0.10 -1.42
C VAL A 184 -12.29 0.85 -2.21
N ASN A 185 -13.24 0.12 -2.79
CA ASN A 185 -14.34 0.73 -3.52
C ASN A 185 -15.32 1.47 -2.57
N ALA A 186 -16.23 2.25 -3.11
CA ALA A 186 -17.06 3.15 -2.33
C ALA A 186 -18.52 2.69 -2.26
N PHE A 187 -19.17 2.98 -1.13
CA PHE A 187 -20.62 2.86 -0.95
C PHE A 187 -21.19 4.17 -0.41
N ALA A 188 -22.07 4.80 -1.17
CA ALA A 188 -22.79 5.99 -0.76
C ALA A 188 -23.97 6.24 -1.72
N PRO A 189 -25.06 6.89 -1.27
CA PRO A 189 -26.17 7.30 -2.14
C PRO A 189 -25.78 8.53 -2.98
N ARG A 190 -24.82 8.36 -3.89
CA ARG A 190 -24.27 9.41 -4.76
C ARG A 190 -24.19 8.89 -6.20
N GLY A 191 -24.52 9.73 -7.17
CA GLY A 191 -24.62 9.34 -8.58
C GLY A 191 -23.28 8.97 -9.24
N TRP A 192 -22.15 9.30 -8.63
CA TRP A 192 -20.81 8.96 -9.17
C TRP A 192 -20.24 7.63 -8.66
N ILE A 193 -20.83 7.00 -7.64
CA ILE A 193 -20.27 5.80 -6.98
C ILE A 193 -20.11 4.63 -7.95
N GLU A 194 -21.09 4.39 -8.78
CA GLU A 194 -21.03 3.30 -9.77
C GLU A 194 -19.86 3.49 -10.73
N GLY A 195 -19.69 4.72 -11.26
CA GLY A 195 -18.55 5.06 -12.13
C GLY A 195 -17.21 4.91 -11.41
N VAL A 196 -17.09 5.41 -10.16
CA VAL A 196 -15.89 5.26 -9.34
C VAL A 196 -15.53 3.79 -9.15
N ASN A 197 -16.51 2.96 -8.78
CA ASN A 197 -16.25 1.54 -8.54
C ASN A 197 -15.85 0.81 -9.82
N HIS A 198 -16.44 1.17 -10.95
CA HIS A 198 -16.05 0.67 -12.26
C HIS A 198 -14.59 1.06 -12.58
N ASP A 199 -14.24 2.34 -12.47
CA ASP A 199 -12.91 2.85 -12.80
C ASP A 199 -11.81 2.21 -11.90
N LEU A 200 -12.10 2.02 -10.60
CA LEU A 200 -11.20 1.31 -9.69
C LEU A 200 -10.99 -0.16 -10.10
N ALA A 201 -12.07 -0.84 -10.47
CA ALA A 201 -12.00 -2.25 -10.89
C ALA A 201 -11.26 -2.41 -12.22
N GLU A 202 -11.56 -1.54 -13.20
CA GLU A 202 -10.87 -1.53 -14.49
C GLU A 202 -9.38 -1.27 -14.29
N PHE A 203 -9.03 -0.24 -13.51
CA PHE A 203 -7.63 0.07 -13.23
C PHE A 203 -6.89 -1.09 -12.56
N ALA A 204 -7.49 -1.72 -11.55
CA ALA A 204 -6.89 -2.87 -10.89
C ALA A 204 -6.67 -4.04 -11.85
N SER A 205 -7.61 -4.30 -12.76
CA SER A 205 -7.49 -5.39 -13.74
C SER A 205 -6.34 -5.21 -14.75
N GLN A 206 -5.92 -3.97 -14.97
CA GLN A 206 -4.88 -3.61 -15.94
C GLN A 206 -3.51 -3.37 -15.29
N ASN A 207 -3.43 -3.33 -13.97
CA ASN A 207 -2.20 -2.99 -13.26
C ASN A 207 -1.79 -4.10 -12.27
N PRO A 208 -0.64 -4.75 -12.50
CA PRO A 208 -0.11 -5.76 -11.57
C PRO A 208 0.00 -5.22 -10.15
N ASN A 209 -0.12 -6.10 -9.17
CA ASN A 209 -0.04 -5.75 -7.75
C ASN A 209 -1.04 -4.65 -7.32
N THR A 210 -2.18 -4.58 -8.01
CA THR A 210 -3.28 -3.66 -7.70
C THR A 210 -4.58 -4.47 -7.59
N TRP A 211 -5.32 -4.26 -6.50
CA TRP A 211 -6.44 -5.08 -6.08
C TRP A 211 -7.62 -4.22 -5.67
N VAL A 212 -8.83 -4.77 -5.68
CA VAL A 212 -10.02 -4.08 -5.16
C VAL A 212 -10.55 -4.81 -3.94
N ALA A 213 -10.63 -4.12 -2.81
CA ALA A 213 -11.39 -4.55 -1.64
C ALA A 213 -12.85 -4.10 -1.80
N ASP A 214 -13.77 -5.05 -1.94
CA ASP A 214 -15.17 -4.78 -2.31
C ASP A 214 -16.02 -4.42 -1.08
N TRP A 215 -15.77 -3.23 -0.53
CA TRP A 215 -16.56 -2.63 0.53
C TRP A 215 -18.01 -2.41 0.11
N SER A 216 -18.24 -2.02 -1.14
CA SER A 216 -19.58 -1.73 -1.65
C SER A 216 -20.51 -2.93 -1.52
N THR A 217 -20.08 -4.10 -1.95
CA THR A 217 -20.86 -5.33 -1.80
C THR A 217 -20.96 -5.77 -0.35
N ALA A 218 -19.85 -5.69 0.41
CA ALA A 218 -19.82 -6.13 1.80
C ALA A 218 -20.81 -5.39 2.68
N ILE A 219 -20.91 -4.06 2.53
CA ILE A 219 -21.82 -3.23 3.33
C ILE A 219 -23.22 -3.13 2.74
N GLY A 220 -23.37 -3.29 1.40
CA GLY A 220 -24.63 -3.13 0.69
C GLY A 220 -25.75 -4.05 1.21
N GLY A 221 -25.40 -5.24 1.66
CA GLY A 221 -26.32 -6.17 2.33
C GLY A 221 -26.59 -5.87 3.81
N GLN A 222 -25.92 -4.89 4.41
CA GLN A 222 -25.90 -4.61 5.85
C GLN A 222 -25.95 -3.11 6.16
N THR A 223 -26.72 -2.34 5.39
CA THR A 223 -26.77 -0.87 5.51
C THR A 223 -27.23 -0.35 6.86
N GLN A 224 -27.88 -1.17 7.68
CA GLN A 224 -28.22 -0.87 9.08
C GLN A 224 -26.96 -0.68 9.95
N LEU A 225 -25.79 -1.10 9.50
CA LEU A 225 -24.50 -0.90 10.17
C LEU A 225 -23.87 0.46 9.85
N LEU A 226 -24.46 1.22 8.89
CA LEU A 226 -24.10 2.59 8.59
C LEU A 226 -24.82 3.57 9.51
N ALA A 227 -24.28 4.77 9.60
CA ALA A 227 -24.94 5.90 10.25
C ALA A 227 -26.20 6.32 9.45
N GLY A 228 -27.01 7.22 10.02
CA GLY A 228 -28.24 7.68 9.39
C GLY A 228 -28.06 8.37 8.03
N ASP A 229 -26.84 8.74 7.66
CA ASP A 229 -26.48 9.30 6.35
C ASP A 229 -26.26 8.24 5.26
N GLN A 230 -26.27 6.95 5.62
CA GLN A 230 -26.04 5.81 4.74
C GLN A 230 -24.66 5.82 4.05
N ILE A 231 -23.65 6.41 4.70
CA ILE A 231 -22.28 6.56 4.18
C ILE A 231 -21.27 6.07 5.23
N HIS A 232 -21.30 6.67 6.41
CA HIS A 232 -20.28 6.41 7.42
C HIS A 232 -20.59 5.15 8.22
N PRO A 233 -19.63 4.24 8.37
CA PRO A 233 -19.82 3.04 9.17
C PRO A 233 -19.95 3.38 10.66
N GLY A 234 -20.92 2.74 11.35
CA GLY A 234 -20.91 2.60 12.79
C GLY A 234 -19.85 1.55 13.21
N SER A 235 -19.81 1.18 14.49
CA SER A 235 -18.82 0.20 14.97
C SER A 235 -18.92 -1.15 14.23
N GLY A 236 -20.14 -1.67 14.01
CA GLY A 236 -20.34 -2.91 13.24
C GLY A 236 -19.92 -2.76 11.77
N GLY A 237 -20.23 -1.62 11.14
CA GLY A 237 -19.78 -1.32 9.79
C GLY A 237 -18.26 -1.17 9.69
N GLY A 238 -17.63 -0.59 10.70
CA GLY A 238 -16.17 -0.52 10.79
C GLY A 238 -15.50 -1.89 10.83
N MET A 239 -16.09 -2.86 11.54
CA MET A 239 -15.60 -4.24 11.53
C MET A 239 -15.72 -4.89 10.13
N VAL A 240 -16.86 -4.68 9.44
CA VAL A 240 -17.03 -5.17 8.05
C VAL A 240 -15.99 -4.53 7.13
N PHE A 241 -15.71 -3.22 7.28
CA PHE A 241 -14.69 -2.53 6.50
C PHE A 241 -13.30 -3.13 6.72
N ALA A 242 -12.91 -3.30 7.99
CA ALA A 242 -11.60 -3.87 8.35
C ALA A 242 -11.45 -5.32 7.85
N GLU A 243 -12.51 -6.12 7.94
CA GLU A 243 -12.53 -7.49 7.43
C GLU A 243 -12.42 -7.56 5.90
N THR A 244 -13.08 -6.64 5.19
CA THR A 244 -12.98 -6.54 3.73
C THR A 244 -11.54 -6.21 3.31
N VAL A 245 -10.90 -5.27 4.00
CA VAL A 245 -9.49 -4.92 3.77
C VAL A 245 -8.57 -6.11 4.07
N ARG A 246 -8.79 -6.82 5.20
CA ARG A 246 -8.01 -7.99 5.58
C ARG A 246 -8.06 -9.08 4.52
N THR A 247 -9.26 -9.45 4.11
CA THR A 247 -9.48 -10.49 3.09
C THR A 247 -8.73 -10.18 1.81
N GLN A 248 -8.74 -8.91 1.37
CA GLN A 248 -8.05 -8.54 0.14
C GLN A 248 -6.53 -8.49 0.30
N ILE A 249 -6.00 -8.06 1.44
CA ILE A 249 -4.57 -8.10 1.73
C ILE A 249 -4.06 -9.55 1.73
N GLU A 250 -4.79 -10.47 2.37
CA GLU A 250 -4.44 -11.89 2.39
C GLU A 250 -4.46 -12.51 0.98
N ALA A 251 -5.45 -12.14 0.16
CA ALA A 251 -5.50 -12.58 -1.24
C ALA A 251 -4.33 -12.05 -2.07
N ALA A 252 -3.96 -10.78 -1.89
CA ALA A 252 -2.83 -10.16 -2.56
C ALA A 252 -1.50 -10.84 -2.16
N GLU A 253 -1.31 -11.15 -0.88
CA GLU A 253 -0.11 -11.85 -0.41
C GLU A 253 -0.06 -13.29 -0.92
N ALA A 254 -1.19 -14.00 -0.94
CA ALA A 254 -1.26 -15.36 -1.49
C ALA A 254 -0.87 -15.38 -2.98
N ALA A 255 -1.34 -14.40 -3.76
CA ALA A 255 -0.97 -14.27 -5.18
C ALA A 255 0.52 -13.95 -5.36
N ARG A 256 1.08 -13.03 -4.56
CA ARG A 256 2.51 -12.69 -4.56
C ARG A 256 3.37 -13.91 -4.23
N LEU A 257 2.97 -14.72 -3.25
CA LEU A 257 3.68 -15.97 -2.89
C LEU A 257 3.56 -17.01 -3.98
N ALA A 258 2.41 -17.15 -4.62
CA ALA A 258 2.22 -18.08 -5.74
C ALA A 258 3.14 -17.71 -6.91
N GLU A 259 3.28 -16.42 -7.23
CA GLU A 259 4.19 -15.94 -8.27
C GLU A 259 5.66 -16.16 -7.88
N ALA A 260 6.03 -15.88 -6.63
CA ALA A 260 7.39 -16.10 -6.14
C ALA A 260 7.81 -17.58 -6.14
N ASN A 261 6.85 -18.49 -5.92
CA ASN A 261 7.04 -19.93 -5.91
C ASN A 261 6.78 -20.60 -7.29
N ALA A 262 6.39 -19.82 -8.30
CA ALA A 262 6.19 -20.36 -9.63
C ALA A 262 7.52 -20.87 -10.22
N PRO A 263 7.55 -22.09 -10.85
CA PRO A 263 8.76 -22.61 -11.46
C PRO A 263 9.27 -21.64 -12.54
N ARG A 264 10.55 -21.33 -12.50
CA ARG A 264 11.18 -20.48 -13.52
C ARG A 264 11.59 -21.32 -14.71
N GLU A 265 11.61 -20.73 -15.91
CA GLU A 265 11.95 -21.44 -17.16
C GLU A 265 13.31 -22.14 -17.10
N GLY A 266 14.26 -21.62 -16.31
CA GLY A 266 15.57 -22.25 -16.05
C GLY A 266 15.52 -23.51 -15.19
N ASP A 267 14.50 -23.68 -14.35
CA ASP A 267 14.40 -24.83 -13.45
C ASP A 267 14.10 -26.11 -14.23
N TYR A 268 13.38 -26.03 -15.35
CA TYR A 268 13.07 -27.16 -16.24
C TYR A 268 14.25 -27.61 -17.10
N ILE A 269 15.22 -26.75 -17.38
CA ILE A 269 16.39 -27.09 -18.19
C ILE A 269 17.33 -27.99 -17.40
N LEU A 270 17.48 -27.75 -16.10
CA LEU A 270 18.36 -28.56 -15.22
C LEU A 270 17.83 -29.98 -15.05
N GLU A 271 16.54 -30.21 -14.93
CA GLU A 271 15.98 -31.56 -14.87
C GLU A 271 16.18 -32.36 -16.18
N LYS A 272 16.06 -31.71 -17.33
CA LYS A 272 16.28 -32.34 -18.62
C LYS A 272 17.73 -32.73 -18.86
N GLU A 273 18.68 -31.94 -18.42
CA GLU A 273 20.11 -32.26 -18.55
C GLU A 273 20.54 -33.38 -17.60
N LEU A 274 19.98 -33.43 -16.37
CA LEU A 274 20.26 -34.49 -15.41
C LEU A 274 19.74 -35.90 -15.83
N THR A 275 18.66 -35.94 -16.59
CA THR A 275 18.09 -37.20 -17.09
C THR A 275 18.81 -37.76 -18.34
N PHE A 276 19.65 -36.96 -19.01
CA PHE A 276 20.35 -37.38 -20.24
C PHE A 276 21.73 -37.97 -19.99
N THR A 277 22.27 -37.94 -18.78
CA THR A 277 23.61 -38.39 -18.46
C THR A 277 23.65 -39.74 -17.69
N ARG A 278 22.80 -40.72 -18.04
CA ARG A 278 23.04 -42.12 -17.62
C ARG A 278 23.75 -42.84 -18.75
N PRO A 279 25.04 -43.16 -18.63
CA PRO A 279 25.71 -44.08 -19.54
C PRO A 279 25.14 -45.50 -19.32
N ARG A 280 24.98 -46.22 -20.37
CA ARG A 280 24.64 -47.66 -20.41
C ARG A 280 25.80 -48.51 -19.88
#